data_361d4538018afdd90a06f5c0c1432ae6
#
_entry.id   361d4538018afdd90a06f5c0c1432ae6
#
_cell.length_a   1.000
_cell.length_b   1.000
_cell.length_c   1.000
_cell.angle_alpha   90.00
_cell.angle_beta   90.00
_cell.angle_gamma   90.00
#
_symmetry.space_group_name_H-M   'P 1'
#
loop_
_entity.id
_entity.type
_entity.pdbx_description
1 polymer ?
#
loop_
_entity_poly.entity_id
_entity_poly.type
_entity_poly.pdbx_seq_one_letter_code
_entity_poly.pdbx_strand_id
1 'polypeptide(L)'
;MAAKLTGDVRKAALAALPSWSELMERDAIFRKFVFRDFNEAFGFMTRAALIAEKRDHHPEWFNVYKTVEVTLSTHDAGGLTEKDIALAQAMDKLSGS
;
A
#
# COMPACT_ATOMS: atom_id res chain seq x y z
N MET A 1 15.27 6.19 -10.68
CA MET A 1 14.91 6.35 -9.27
C MET A 1 13.63 7.14 -9.13
N ALA A 2 12.73 6.69 -8.28
CA ALA A 2 11.48 7.40 -8.08
C ALA A 2 11.70 8.65 -7.22
N ALA A 3 11.01 9.72 -7.57
CA ALA A 3 11.08 10.96 -6.83
C ALA A 3 9.96 11.03 -5.79
N LYS A 4 10.27 11.57 -4.64
CA LYS A 4 9.31 11.77 -3.56
C LYS A 4 8.17 12.69 -4.03
N LEU A 5 6.94 12.30 -3.75
CA LEU A 5 5.77 13.09 -4.13
C LEU A 5 5.63 14.31 -3.22
N THR A 6 5.37 15.47 -3.83
CA THR A 6 5.18 16.73 -3.11
C THR A 6 4.07 17.55 -3.77
N GLY A 7 3.56 18.54 -3.03
CA GLY A 7 2.64 19.53 -3.56
C GLY A 7 1.35 18.96 -4.11
N ASP A 8 0.88 19.55 -5.22
CA ASP A 8 -0.40 19.19 -5.81
C ASP A 8 -0.42 17.80 -6.40
N VAL A 9 0.71 17.31 -6.91
CA VAL A 9 0.82 15.94 -7.43
C VAL A 9 0.58 14.94 -6.31
N ARG A 10 1.19 15.17 -5.16
CA ARG A 10 0.99 14.34 -3.96
C ARG A 10 -0.47 14.36 -3.52
N LYS A 11 -1.04 15.56 -3.44
CA LYS A 11 -2.42 15.74 -3.00
C LYS A 11 -3.40 15.00 -3.91
N ALA A 12 -3.22 15.14 -5.22
CA ALA A 12 -4.08 14.45 -6.19
C ALA A 12 -3.94 12.93 -6.10
N ALA A 13 -2.73 12.43 -5.94
CA ALA A 13 -2.48 10.99 -5.83
C ALA A 13 -3.17 10.41 -4.59
N LEU A 14 -3.05 11.09 -3.45
CA LEU A 14 -3.68 10.64 -2.21
C LEU A 14 -5.20 10.75 -2.24
N ALA A 15 -5.73 11.75 -2.93
CA ALA A 15 -7.18 11.89 -3.10
C ALA A 15 -7.79 10.71 -3.87
N ALA A 16 -7.00 10.04 -4.71
CA ALA A 16 -7.44 8.86 -5.46
C ALA A 16 -7.39 7.59 -4.62
N LEU A 17 -6.94 7.67 -3.37
CA LEU A 17 -6.79 6.52 -2.47
C LEU A 17 -7.57 6.78 -1.17
N PRO A 18 -8.91 6.90 -1.24
CA PRO A 18 -9.69 7.31 -0.05
C PRO A 18 -9.66 6.33 1.10
N SER A 19 -9.31 5.07 0.85
CA SER A 19 -9.23 4.06 1.91
C SER A 19 -7.88 4.05 2.62
N TRP A 20 -6.93 4.82 2.14
CA TRP A 20 -5.59 4.90 2.73
C TRP A 20 -5.44 6.19 3.53
N SER A 21 -4.72 6.10 4.64
CA SER A 21 -4.45 7.24 5.52
C SER A 21 -2.96 7.54 5.55
N GLU A 22 -2.61 8.82 5.65
CA GLU A 22 -1.21 9.20 5.86
C GLU A 22 -0.84 8.96 7.31
N LEU A 23 0.36 8.41 7.54
CA LEU A 23 0.89 8.29 8.89
C LEU A 23 1.39 9.65 9.36
N MET A 24 1.26 9.93 10.66
CA MET A 24 1.69 11.21 11.22
C MET A 24 3.19 11.26 11.50
N GLU A 25 3.76 10.10 11.88
CA GLU A 25 5.16 10.03 12.32
C GLU A 25 6.14 9.74 11.19
N ARG A 26 5.66 9.43 10.00
CA ARG A 26 6.54 9.18 8.85
C ARG A 26 5.78 9.43 7.54
N ASP A 27 6.53 9.67 6.47
CA ASP A 27 5.98 9.89 5.14
C ASP A 27 5.63 8.55 4.50
N ALA A 28 4.45 8.06 4.83
CA ALA A 28 3.96 6.75 4.43
C ALA A 28 2.43 6.75 4.45
N ILE A 29 1.83 5.77 3.77
CA ILE A 29 0.38 5.57 3.82
C ILE A 29 0.05 4.20 4.39
N PHE A 30 -1.11 4.10 5.01
CA PHE A 30 -1.56 2.93 5.75
C PHE A 30 -2.99 2.57 5.38
N ARG A 31 -3.25 1.27 5.23
CA ARG A 31 -4.61 0.76 5.11
C ARG A 31 -4.73 -0.57 5.86
N LYS A 32 -5.85 -0.74 6.57
CA LYS A 32 -6.21 -1.98 7.22
C LYS A 32 -7.25 -2.69 6.36
N PHE A 33 -6.91 -3.87 5.86
CA PHE A 33 -7.81 -4.72 5.09
C PHE A 33 -8.40 -5.78 6.02
N VAL A 34 -9.72 -5.96 5.95
CA VAL A 34 -10.40 -7.01 6.73
C VAL A 34 -11.12 -7.92 5.75
N PHE A 35 -10.81 -9.20 5.81
CA PHE A 35 -11.34 -10.20 4.91
C PHE A 35 -12.34 -11.11 5.64
N ARG A 36 -12.89 -12.09 4.95
CA ARG A 36 -13.86 -13.01 5.50
C ARG A 36 -13.20 -14.00 6.46
N ASP A 37 -11.99 -14.46 6.15
CA ASP A 37 -11.25 -15.45 6.93
C ASP A 37 -9.77 -15.39 6.58
N PHE A 38 -8.98 -16.25 7.21
CA PHE A 38 -7.53 -16.28 6.96
C PHE A 38 -7.18 -16.70 5.54
N ASN A 39 -7.94 -17.63 4.98
CA ASN A 39 -7.69 -18.09 3.61
C ASN A 39 -7.77 -16.92 2.64
N GLU A 40 -8.82 -16.10 2.77
CA GLU A 40 -8.99 -14.93 1.92
C GLU A 40 -7.89 -13.89 2.15
N ALA A 41 -7.56 -13.65 3.42
CA ALA A 41 -6.48 -12.71 3.77
C ALA A 41 -5.14 -13.17 3.20
N PHE A 42 -4.81 -14.44 3.35
CA PHE A 42 -3.54 -14.97 2.87
C PHE A 42 -3.49 -15.03 1.34
N GLY A 43 -4.63 -15.31 0.70
CA GLY A 43 -4.74 -15.25 -0.76
C GLY A 43 -4.47 -13.85 -1.29
N PHE A 44 -5.03 -12.84 -0.62
CA PHE A 44 -4.74 -11.44 -0.95
C PHE A 44 -3.24 -11.15 -0.79
N MET A 45 -2.65 -11.56 0.34
CA MET A 45 -1.23 -11.33 0.58
C MET A 45 -0.36 -12.01 -0.48
N THR A 46 -0.71 -13.22 -0.86
CA THR A 46 0.04 -13.96 -1.89
C THR A 46 0.01 -13.22 -3.21
N ARG A 47 -1.16 -12.78 -3.65
CA ARG A 47 -1.29 -12.05 -4.92
C ARG A 47 -0.58 -10.70 -4.86
N ALA A 48 -0.72 -10.01 -3.75
CA ALA A 48 -0.02 -8.72 -3.56
C ALA A 48 1.50 -8.92 -3.54
N ALA A 49 1.97 -9.99 -2.91
CA ALA A 49 3.40 -10.31 -2.86
C ALA A 49 3.98 -10.54 -4.24
N LEU A 50 3.25 -11.22 -5.13
CA LEU A 50 3.72 -11.44 -6.49
C LEU A 50 3.86 -10.13 -7.27
N ILE A 51 2.92 -9.22 -7.08
CA ILE A 51 2.98 -7.89 -7.71
C ILE A 51 4.14 -7.10 -7.14
N ALA A 52 4.29 -7.09 -5.82
CA ALA A 52 5.36 -6.37 -5.14
C ALA A 52 6.74 -6.85 -5.60
N GLU A 53 6.90 -8.16 -5.72
CA GLU A 53 8.16 -8.75 -6.18
C GLU A 53 8.46 -8.36 -7.63
N LYS A 54 7.47 -8.42 -8.50
CA LYS A 54 7.63 -8.04 -9.90
C LYS A 54 8.03 -6.57 -10.07
N ARG A 55 7.50 -5.70 -9.21
CA ARG A 55 7.78 -4.27 -9.26
C ARG A 55 9.00 -3.88 -8.44
N ASP A 56 9.60 -4.82 -7.74
CA ASP A 56 10.69 -4.57 -6.81
C ASP A 56 10.34 -3.44 -5.83
N HIS A 57 9.12 -3.48 -5.30
CA HIS A 57 8.64 -2.52 -4.32
C HIS A 57 7.76 -3.25 -3.32
N HIS A 58 8.24 -3.39 -2.09
CA HIS A 58 7.67 -4.30 -1.11
C HIS A 58 6.93 -3.56 0.00
N PRO A 59 5.77 -4.07 0.42
CA PRO A 59 5.03 -3.46 1.52
C PRO A 59 5.63 -3.81 2.87
N GLU A 60 5.37 -2.97 3.86
CA GLU A 60 5.51 -3.31 5.26
C GLU A 60 4.13 -3.76 5.70
N TRP A 61 3.99 -4.97 6.17
CA TRP A 61 2.67 -5.44 6.53
C TRP A 61 2.66 -6.38 7.73
N PHE A 62 1.47 -6.50 8.31
CA PHE A 62 1.24 -7.30 9.49
C PHE A 62 -0.10 -8.03 9.31
N ASN A 63 -0.12 -9.32 9.57
CA ASN A 63 -1.32 -10.12 9.39
C ASN A 63 -1.67 -10.85 10.68
N VAL A 64 -2.92 -10.73 11.09
CA VAL A 64 -3.50 -11.56 12.14
C VAL A 64 -4.84 -12.05 11.62
N TYR A 65 -4.97 -13.35 11.45
CA TYR A 65 -6.19 -14.01 11.01
C TYR A 65 -6.74 -13.37 9.72
N LYS A 66 -7.87 -12.70 9.78
CA LYS A 66 -8.53 -12.10 8.59
C LYS A 66 -8.13 -10.65 8.33
N THR A 67 -7.22 -10.11 9.11
CA THR A 67 -6.83 -8.72 9.04
C THR A 67 -5.41 -8.57 8.51
N VAL A 68 -5.22 -7.67 7.53
CA VAL A 68 -3.90 -7.36 6.97
C VAL A 68 -3.71 -5.85 7.06
N GLU A 69 -2.70 -5.42 7.81
CA GLU A 69 -2.35 -4.00 7.93
C GLU A 69 -1.16 -3.73 7.03
N VAL A 70 -1.30 -2.76 6.15
CA VAL A 70 -0.29 -2.46 5.14
C VAL A 70 0.19 -1.03 5.27
N THR A 71 1.50 -0.86 5.32
CA THR A 71 2.14 0.45 5.27
C THR A 71 3.02 0.49 4.03
N LEU A 72 2.90 1.57 3.26
CA LEU A 72 3.68 1.76 2.04
C LEU A 72 4.50 3.03 2.13
N SER A 73 5.77 2.91 1.77
CA SER A 73 6.69 4.04 1.66
C SER A 73 7.86 3.59 0.79
N THR A 74 8.51 4.55 0.15
CA THR A 74 9.69 4.23 -0.67
C THR A 74 10.93 4.58 0.13
N HIS A 75 11.59 3.57 0.67
CA HIS A 75 12.72 3.73 1.58
C HIS A 75 13.83 4.59 0.98
N ASP A 76 14.24 4.29 -0.26
CA ASP A 76 15.33 4.99 -0.92
C ASP A 76 15.04 6.47 -1.17
N ALA A 77 13.77 6.83 -1.32
CA ALA A 77 13.37 8.22 -1.55
C ALA A 77 13.08 8.97 -0.24
N GLY A 78 13.00 8.24 0.87
CA GLY A 78 12.67 8.82 2.17
C GLY A 78 11.21 9.19 2.32
N GLY A 79 10.32 8.61 1.53
CA GLY A 79 8.89 8.92 1.62
C GLY A 79 8.10 8.36 0.47
N LEU A 80 6.89 8.89 0.28
CA LEU A 80 5.97 8.42 -0.75
C LEU A 80 6.44 8.77 -2.15
N THR A 81 6.34 7.80 -3.04
CA THR A 81 6.58 7.98 -4.46
C THR A 81 5.43 7.36 -5.25
N GLU A 82 5.46 7.49 -6.57
CA GLU A 82 4.47 6.86 -7.44
C GLU A 82 4.44 5.34 -7.29
N LYS A 83 5.52 4.72 -6.83
CA LYS A 83 5.57 3.27 -6.60
C LYS A 83 4.59 2.87 -5.50
N ASP A 84 4.48 3.69 -4.45
CA ASP A 84 3.55 3.45 -3.35
C ASP A 84 2.11 3.59 -3.82
N ILE A 85 1.85 4.61 -4.61
CA ILE A 85 0.51 4.86 -5.15
C ILE A 85 0.07 3.71 -6.04
N ALA A 86 0.96 3.26 -6.94
CA ALA A 86 0.66 2.16 -7.86
C ALA A 86 0.40 0.86 -7.10
N LEU A 87 1.18 0.57 -6.06
CA LEU A 87 1.00 -0.65 -5.27
C LEU A 87 -0.29 -0.58 -4.45
N ALA A 88 -0.60 0.59 -3.88
CA ALA A 88 -1.85 0.80 -3.15
C ALA A 88 -3.06 0.56 -4.06
N GLN A 89 -3.03 1.09 -5.28
CA GLN A 89 -4.10 0.88 -6.26
C GLN A 89 -4.25 -0.60 -6.60
N ALA A 90 -3.13 -1.30 -6.79
CA ALA A 90 -3.15 -2.73 -7.08
C ALA A 90 -3.75 -3.52 -5.92
N MET A 91 -3.38 -3.17 -4.70
CA MET A 91 -3.93 -3.83 -3.50
C MET A 91 -5.42 -3.57 -3.34
N ASP A 92 -5.87 -2.34 -3.60
CA ASP A 92 -7.30 -2.02 -3.55
C ASP A 92 -8.08 -2.88 -4.54
N LYS A 93 -7.55 -3.01 -5.75
CA LYS A 93 -8.19 -3.81 -6.79
C LYS A 93 -8.25 -5.29 -6.40
N LEU A 94 -7.16 -5.82 -5.86
CA LEU A 94 -7.12 -7.22 -5.40
C LEU A 94 -8.10 -7.50 -4.28
N SER A 95 -8.32 -6.53 -3.40
CA SER A 95 -9.23 -6.69 -2.27
C SER A 95 -10.70 -6.55 -2.66
N GLY A 96 -10.98 -6.04 -3.84
CA GLY A 96 -12.35 -5.81 -4.31
C GLY A 96 -12.96 -4.51 -3.82
N SER A 97 -12.14 -3.61 -3.29
CA SER A 97 -12.69 -2.37 -2.74
C SER A 97 -11.92 -1.12 -3.13
#